data_1a8083328a7560861dfb63c36e193bf3
#
_entry.id   1a8083328a7560861dfb63c36e193bf3
#
_cell.length_a   1.000
_cell.length_b   1.000
_cell.length_c   1.000
_cell.angle_alpha   90.00
_cell.angle_beta   90.00
_cell.angle_gamma   90.00
#
_symmetry.space_group_name_H-M   'P 1'
#
loop_
_entity.id
_entity.type
_entity.pdbx_description
1 polymer ?
#
loop_
_entity_poly.entity_id
_entity_poly.type
_entity_poly.pdbx_seq_one_letter_code
_entity_poly.pdbx_strand_id
1 'polypeptide(L)'
;MTTPSPDPDLRFPGGFLWGGATAANQIEGAYDEDGKGLSVQDVMPRGILAPPTQAPTPDNLKLKAIDFYHRYAEDIALFAEMGFKV
;
A
#
# COMPACT_ATOMS: atom_id res chain seq x y z
N MET A 1 -18.76 -2.94 16.20
CA MET A 1 -17.89 -4.10 16.50
C MET A 1 -18.75 -5.31 16.78
N THR A 2 -18.46 -6.43 16.15
CA THR A 2 -19.20 -7.67 16.38
C THR A 2 -18.65 -8.43 17.58
N THR A 3 -19.54 -9.04 18.37
CA THR A 3 -19.11 -9.93 19.44
C THR A 3 -18.60 -11.24 18.84
N PRO A 4 -17.57 -11.88 19.44
CA PRO A 4 -17.13 -13.18 19.00
C PRO A 4 -18.24 -14.21 19.09
N SER A 5 -18.31 -15.10 18.09
CA SER A 5 -19.24 -16.21 18.17
C SER A 5 -18.83 -17.18 19.28
N PRO A 6 -19.79 -17.70 20.09
CA PRO A 6 -19.48 -18.76 21.05
C PRO A 6 -19.25 -20.12 20.40
N ASP A 7 -19.63 -20.29 19.13
CA ASP A 7 -19.46 -21.54 18.39
C ASP A 7 -18.02 -21.63 17.85
N PRO A 8 -17.19 -22.61 18.31
CA PRO A 8 -15.82 -22.75 17.86
C PRO A 8 -15.70 -23.05 16.36
N ASP A 9 -16.73 -23.61 15.72
CA ASP A 9 -16.72 -23.89 14.27
C ASP A 9 -16.79 -22.61 13.45
N LEU A 10 -17.18 -21.49 14.05
CA LEU A 10 -17.23 -20.17 13.40
C LEU A 10 -15.97 -19.34 13.64
N ARG A 11 -14.94 -19.92 14.24
CA ARG A 11 -13.67 -19.25 14.48
C ARG A 11 -12.65 -19.69 13.45
N PHE A 12 -11.73 -18.78 13.14
CA PHE A 12 -10.59 -19.15 12.30
C PHE A 12 -9.65 -20.07 13.09
N PRO A 13 -8.96 -21.01 12.41
CA PRO A 13 -7.97 -21.86 13.07
C PRO A 13 -6.91 -21.02 13.77
N GLY A 14 -6.33 -21.56 14.86
CA GLY A 14 -5.30 -20.87 15.62
C GLY A 14 -4.04 -20.51 14.82
N GLY A 15 -3.74 -21.29 13.77
CA GLY A 15 -2.62 -21.04 12.88
C GLY A 15 -2.95 -20.19 11.65
N PHE A 16 -4.16 -19.64 11.58
CA PHE A 16 -4.59 -18.81 10.46
C PHE A 16 -3.73 -17.55 10.36
N LEU A 17 -3.22 -17.26 9.17
CA LEU A 17 -2.35 -16.11 8.94
C LEU A 17 -3.18 -14.90 8.48
N TRP A 18 -3.26 -13.90 9.33
CA TRP A 18 -3.90 -12.63 9.00
C TRP A 18 -2.92 -11.71 8.30
N GLY A 19 -3.38 -11.01 7.27
CA GLY A 19 -2.52 -10.12 6.53
C GLY A 19 -3.27 -9.25 5.56
N GLY A 20 -2.54 -8.68 4.62
CA GLY A 20 -3.10 -7.80 3.60
C GLY A 20 -2.18 -7.74 2.39
N ALA A 21 -2.56 -6.87 1.45
CA ALA A 21 -1.78 -6.62 0.25
C ALA A 21 -1.79 -5.13 -0.08
N THR A 22 -0.71 -4.67 -0.70
CA THR A 22 -0.57 -3.30 -1.15
C THR A 22 -0.03 -3.30 -2.57
N ALA A 23 -0.08 -2.13 -3.22
CA ALA A 23 0.53 -1.94 -4.53
C ALA A 23 1.50 -0.76 -4.46
N ALA A 24 2.63 -0.87 -5.16
CA ALA A 24 3.71 0.12 -5.08
C ALA A 24 3.22 1.54 -5.37
N ASN A 25 2.47 1.73 -6.45
CA ASN A 25 2.01 3.06 -6.84
C ASN A 25 1.02 3.68 -5.84
N GLN A 26 0.45 2.87 -4.93
CA GLN A 26 -0.51 3.35 -3.93
C GLN A 26 0.16 3.77 -2.64
N ILE A 27 1.36 3.29 -2.34
CA ILE A 27 2.00 3.53 -1.05
C ILE A 27 3.43 4.03 -1.12
N GLU A 28 4.18 3.66 -2.16
CA GLU A 28 5.64 3.72 -2.12
C GLU A 28 6.21 5.13 -2.15
N GLY A 29 5.77 5.99 -3.05
CA GLY A 29 6.41 7.27 -3.27
C GLY A 29 7.79 7.11 -3.90
N ALA A 30 8.69 8.09 -3.66
CA ALA A 30 10.09 8.05 -4.09
C ALA A 30 10.26 7.71 -5.56
N TYR A 31 9.40 8.23 -6.42
CA TYR A 31 9.25 7.81 -7.81
C TYR A 31 10.51 8.00 -8.66
N ASP A 32 11.41 8.85 -8.24
CA ASP A 32 12.65 9.18 -8.96
C ASP A 32 13.91 8.93 -8.14
N GLU A 33 13.82 8.18 -7.05
CA GLU A 33 14.96 7.91 -6.17
C GLU A 33 15.64 6.58 -6.51
N ASP A 34 16.89 6.46 -6.14
CA ASP A 34 17.72 5.25 -6.23
C ASP A 34 17.74 4.64 -7.64
N GLY A 35 17.74 5.50 -8.65
CA GLY A 35 17.83 5.06 -10.04
C GLY A 35 16.55 4.51 -10.63
N LYS A 36 15.43 4.67 -9.94
CA LYS A 36 14.14 4.23 -10.45
C LYS A 36 13.76 5.01 -11.72
N GLY A 37 13.39 4.30 -12.78
CA GLY A 37 12.77 4.89 -13.96
C GLY A 37 11.29 5.18 -13.73
N LEU A 38 10.70 6.01 -14.59
CA LEU A 38 9.28 6.34 -14.49
C LEU A 38 8.42 5.12 -14.82
N SER A 39 7.40 4.90 -14.02
CA SER A 39 6.34 3.94 -14.30
C SER A 39 5.17 4.63 -15.01
N VAL A 40 4.25 3.83 -15.55
CA VAL A 40 3.03 4.36 -16.16
C VAL A 40 2.25 5.23 -15.16
N GLN A 41 2.17 4.79 -13.92
CA GLN A 41 1.42 5.50 -12.87
C GLN A 41 2.02 6.87 -12.53
N ASP A 42 3.32 7.03 -12.71
CA ASP A 42 4.00 8.30 -12.44
C ASP A 42 3.57 9.43 -13.38
N VAL A 43 2.98 9.09 -14.52
CA VAL A 43 2.50 10.07 -15.52
C VAL A 43 0.97 9.98 -15.70
N MET A 44 0.26 9.39 -14.78
CA MET A 44 -1.19 9.24 -14.82
C MET A 44 -1.85 9.87 -13.59
N PRO A 45 -1.84 11.21 -13.46
CA PRO A 45 -2.42 11.86 -12.26
C PRO A 45 -3.92 11.63 -12.10
N ARG A 46 -4.62 11.31 -13.20
CA ARG A 46 -6.06 11.06 -13.21
C ARG A 46 -6.41 9.62 -13.53
N GLY A 47 -5.43 8.71 -13.47
CA GLY A 47 -5.62 7.31 -13.78
C GLY A 47 -6.09 7.10 -15.21
N ILE A 48 -7.02 6.18 -15.40
CA ILE A 48 -7.53 5.83 -16.73
C ILE A 48 -8.55 6.85 -17.26
N LEU A 49 -8.91 7.86 -16.48
CA LEU A 49 -9.93 8.84 -16.86
C LEU A 49 -9.39 9.91 -17.81
N ALA A 50 -8.09 9.98 -17.99
CA ALA A 50 -7.45 10.96 -18.87
C ALA A 50 -6.17 10.38 -19.46
N PRO A 51 -5.69 10.91 -20.60
CA PRO A 51 -4.40 10.50 -21.17
C PRO A 51 -3.25 10.74 -20.20
N PRO A 52 -2.17 9.95 -20.27
CA PRO A 52 -0.96 10.21 -19.51
C PRO A 52 -0.36 11.58 -19.84
N THR A 53 0.33 12.17 -18.87
CA THR A 53 1.13 13.38 -19.10
C THR A 53 2.50 13.01 -19.67
N GLN A 54 3.22 14.00 -20.24
CA GLN A 54 4.55 13.74 -20.77
C GLN A 54 5.60 13.56 -19.67
N ALA A 55 5.34 14.13 -18.50
CA ALA A 55 6.23 14.06 -17.35
C ALA A 55 5.39 14.07 -16.08
N PRO A 56 5.96 13.64 -14.94
CA PRO A 56 5.25 13.72 -13.67
C PRO A 56 4.81 15.14 -13.34
N THR A 57 3.60 15.28 -12.80
CA THR A 57 3.02 16.58 -12.45
C THR A 57 2.75 16.64 -10.95
N PRO A 58 2.79 17.84 -10.32
CA PRO A 58 2.63 17.97 -8.87
C PRO A 58 1.27 17.51 -8.33
N ASP A 59 0.26 17.43 -9.19
CA ASP A 59 -1.08 16.98 -8.80
C ASP A 59 -1.23 15.46 -8.75
N ASN A 60 -0.19 14.72 -9.13
CA ASN A 60 -0.21 13.26 -9.04
C ASN A 60 0.18 12.81 -7.62
N LEU A 61 -0.81 12.47 -6.83
CA LEU A 61 -0.61 12.04 -5.45
C LEU A 61 0.24 10.78 -5.32
N LYS A 62 0.31 9.97 -6.37
CA LYS A 62 1.09 8.72 -6.38
C LYS A 62 2.59 8.97 -6.35
N LEU A 63 3.04 10.16 -6.68
CA LEU A 63 4.48 10.48 -6.63
C LEU A 63 5.03 10.44 -5.20
N LYS A 64 4.19 10.71 -4.22
CA LYS A 64 4.54 10.62 -2.80
C LYS A 64 3.77 9.51 -2.09
N ALA A 65 2.49 9.36 -2.40
CA ALA A 65 1.58 8.43 -1.75
C ALA A 65 1.68 8.58 -0.21
N ILE A 66 1.93 7.51 0.53
CA ILE A 66 2.17 7.56 1.96
C ILE A 66 3.67 7.52 2.30
N ASP A 67 4.51 7.68 1.31
CA ASP A 67 5.97 7.72 1.44
C ASP A 67 6.54 6.43 2.09
N PHE A 68 5.99 5.30 1.71
CA PHE A 68 6.38 4.01 2.27
C PHE A 68 7.86 3.71 2.05
N TYR A 69 8.41 4.16 0.93
CA TYR A 69 9.82 3.96 0.62
C TYR A 69 10.73 4.46 1.76
N HIS A 70 10.41 5.63 2.34
CA HIS A 70 11.20 6.19 3.44
C HIS A 70 10.70 5.76 4.82
N ARG A 71 9.51 5.15 4.90
CA ARG A 71 8.85 4.86 6.18
C ARG A 71 8.52 3.40 6.39
N TYR A 72 9.02 2.52 5.51
CA TYR A 72 8.62 1.11 5.54
C TYR A 72 8.92 0.44 6.87
N ALA A 73 10.01 0.79 7.53
CA ALA A 73 10.37 0.17 8.81
C ALA A 73 9.33 0.46 9.90
N GLU A 74 8.88 1.72 10.00
CA GLU A 74 7.81 2.11 10.92
C GLU A 74 6.50 1.43 10.58
N ASP A 75 6.15 1.43 9.29
CA ASP A 75 4.88 0.90 8.83
C ASP A 75 4.79 -0.61 9.02
N ILE A 76 5.88 -1.33 8.75
CA ILE A 76 5.94 -2.77 8.99
C ILE A 76 5.82 -3.07 10.49
N ALA A 77 6.45 -2.26 11.34
CA ALA A 77 6.32 -2.41 12.78
C ALA A 77 4.87 -2.24 13.24
N LEU A 78 4.16 -1.27 12.65
CA LEU A 78 2.74 -1.06 12.93
C LEU A 78 1.88 -2.25 12.48
N PHE A 79 2.16 -2.81 11.31
CA PHE A 79 1.47 -4.02 10.84
C PHE A 79 1.69 -5.19 11.81
N ALA A 80 2.92 -5.37 12.28
CA ALA A 80 3.23 -6.41 13.24
C ALA A 80 2.46 -6.20 14.56
N GLU A 81 2.39 -4.96 15.02
CA GLU A 81 1.62 -4.60 16.21
C GLU A 81 0.14 -4.90 16.05
N MET A 82 -0.40 -4.73 14.85
CA MET A 82 -1.78 -5.07 14.52
C MET A 82 -2.03 -6.59 14.43
N GLY A 83 -0.98 -7.39 14.45
CA GLY A 83 -1.09 -8.84 14.38
C GLY A 83 -0.97 -9.42 12.98
N PHE A 84 -0.57 -8.64 11.98
CA PHE A 84 -0.35 -9.15 10.63
C PHE A 84 0.83 -10.12 10.59
N LYS A 85 0.65 -11.23 9.89
CA LYS A 85 1.67 -12.27 9.71
C LYS A 85 2.08 -12.46 8.27
N VAL A 86 1.31 -11.92 7.33
CA VAL A 86 1.56 -12.05 5.90
C VAL A 86 1.05 -10.85 5.13
#